data_18c1bb00e74b91c72d50cf2c715187b1
#
_entry.id   18c1bb00e74b91c72d50cf2c715187b1
#
_cell.length_a   1.000
_cell.length_b   1.000
_cell.length_c   1.000
_cell.angle_alpha   90.00
_cell.angle_beta   90.00
_cell.angle_gamma   90.00
#
_symmetry.space_group_name_H-M   'P 1'
#
loop_
_entity.id
_entity.type
_entity.pdbx_description
1 polymer ?
#
loop_
_entity_poly.entity_id
_entity_poly.type
_entity_poly.pdbx_seq_one_letter_code
_entity_poly.pdbx_strand_id
1 'polypeptide(L)'
;MRLKDKVAIITAAGSGSGRAGAVLFAREGAKVVVGDIDPKGGEETLRLVKQTGGEAVFVPVDCGKVADMRTLVDTTMQSYGRLNILWNHAGIPGPGTLETTEEEAFDRAMAINVKGCFFASKFAVPYMKQSGGGAILFTSSVSGLRASPWSPSYSLAKGGLVTLTMSLAVYLAAHNIRVNCICPGSIDSPMIRVFIDRSGNLKGEALENAVRENAKKAPPEPYGQARGNRPASSFPGLRRIFIHNRSRRPHRWRKNRQGLMVYSHCPQEFLETCAILGLVSAFDTNY
;
A
#
# COMPACT_ATOMS: atom_id res chain seq x y z
N MET A 1 -9.17 14.89 13.82
CA MET A 1 -8.16 14.79 12.74
C MET A 1 -6.93 14.06 13.28
N ARG A 2 -6.80 12.79 12.91
CA ARG A 2 -5.75 11.89 13.44
C ARG A 2 -4.38 12.09 12.81
N LEU A 3 -4.33 12.75 11.65
CA LEU A 3 -3.11 13.04 10.91
C LEU A 3 -2.80 14.55 10.84
N LYS A 4 -3.38 15.33 11.77
CA LYS A 4 -3.14 16.77 11.85
C LYS A 4 -1.63 17.07 11.84
N ASP A 5 -1.21 18.01 10.99
CA ASP A 5 0.18 18.47 10.84
C ASP A 5 1.18 17.40 10.36
N LYS A 6 0.70 16.25 9.85
CA LYS A 6 1.55 15.23 9.23
C LYS A 6 1.69 15.49 7.73
N VAL A 7 2.85 15.13 7.18
CA VAL A 7 3.10 15.11 5.75
C VAL A 7 3.24 13.67 5.29
N ALA A 8 2.49 13.30 4.27
CA ALA A 8 2.41 11.94 3.78
C ALA A 8 2.71 11.87 2.27
N ILE A 9 3.62 10.98 1.88
CA ILE A 9 3.78 10.55 0.49
C ILE A 9 2.95 9.30 0.27
N ILE A 10 2.21 9.24 -0.84
CA ILE A 10 1.51 8.04 -1.31
C ILE A 10 1.87 7.82 -2.78
N THR A 11 2.50 6.69 -3.08
CA THR A 11 2.83 6.30 -4.47
C THR A 11 1.66 5.61 -5.14
N ALA A 12 1.51 5.76 -6.46
CA ALA A 12 0.35 5.31 -7.25
C ALA A 12 -0.99 5.83 -6.67
N ALA A 13 -1.01 7.12 -6.32
CA ALA A 13 -2.16 7.76 -5.72
C ALA A 13 -3.06 8.48 -6.74
N GLY A 14 -2.81 8.33 -8.03
CA GLY A 14 -3.65 8.84 -9.12
C GLY A 14 -4.95 8.06 -9.33
N SER A 15 -5.10 6.87 -8.73
CA SER A 15 -6.31 6.05 -8.91
C SER A 15 -6.53 5.07 -7.74
N GLY A 16 -7.65 4.34 -7.77
CA GLY A 16 -7.95 3.22 -6.89
C GLY A 16 -7.76 3.52 -5.41
N SER A 17 -7.15 2.56 -4.70
CA SER A 17 -6.92 2.64 -3.25
C SER A 17 -5.93 3.74 -2.86
N GLY A 18 -4.95 4.06 -3.72
CA GLY A 18 -4.01 5.14 -3.48
C GLY A 18 -4.70 6.51 -3.44
N ARG A 19 -5.57 6.78 -4.43
CA ARG A 19 -6.43 7.98 -4.45
C ARG A 19 -7.35 8.06 -3.25
N ALA A 20 -8.04 6.96 -2.93
CA ALA A 20 -8.93 6.91 -1.77
C ALA A 20 -8.18 7.21 -0.47
N GLY A 21 -6.96 6.67 -0.34
CA GLY A 21 -6.06 6.95 0.79
C GLY A 21 -5.61 8.41 0.84
N ALA A 22 -5.25 9.00 -0.30
CA ALA A 22 -4.86 10.41 -0.36
C ALA A 22 -5.98 11.35 0.13
N VAL A 23 -7.20 11.13 -0.36
CA VAL A 23 -8.38 11.90 0.07
C VAL A 23 -8.65 11.70 1.57
N LEU A 24 -8.55 10.47 2.06
CA LEU A 24 -8.80 10.16 3.46
C LEU A 24 -7.73 10.76 4.38
N PHE A 25 -6.45 10.68 4.02
CA PHE A 25 -5.36 11.29 4.78
C PHE A 25 -5.52 12.81 4.88
N ALA A 26 -5.91 13.44 3.79
CA ALA A 26 -6.19 14.87 3.77
C ALA A 26 -7.38 15.25 4.68
N ARG A 27 -8.47 14.48 4.67
CA ARG A 27 -9.61 14.65 5.59
C ARG A 27 -9.19 14.54 7.06
N GLU A 28 -8.20 13.71 7.35
CA GLU A 28 -7.65 13.56 8.69
C GLU A 28 -6.55 14.58 9.03
N GLY A 29 -6.36 15.58 8.17
CA GLY A 29 -5.49 16.73 8.42
C GLY A 29 -4.05 16.58 7.95
N ALA A 30 -3.73 15.53 7.18
CA ALA A 30 -2.42 15.42 6.55
C ALA A 30 -2.29 16.32 5.31
N LYS A 31 -1.10 16.85 5.08
CA LYS A 31 -0.66 17.35 3.78
C LYS A 31 -0.18 16.16 2.96
N VAL A 32 -0.67 16.01 1.73
CA VAL A 32 -0.46 14.79 0.95
C VAL A 32 0.37 15.08 -0.29
N VAL A 33 1.39 14.26 -0.53
CA VAL A 33 2.13 14.24 -1.80
C VAL A 33 1.67 13.02 -2.59
N VAL A 34 1.02 13.29 -3.70
CA VAL A 34 0.47 12.32 -4.65
C VAL A 34 1.54 11.99 -5.67
N GLY A 35 2.17 10.82 -5.58
CA GLY A 35 3.12 10.33 -6.59
C GLY A 35 2.42 9.37 -7.55
N ASP A 36 2.39 9.69 -8.84
CA ASP A 36 1.82 8.80 -9.86
C ASP A 36 2.47 9.05 -11.22
N ILE A 37 2.39 8.06 -12.10
CA ILE A 37 2.86 8.18 -13.49
C ILE A 37 1.81 8.84 -14.39
N ASP A 38 0.53 8.80 -14.01
CA ASP A 38 -0.59 9.37 -14.74
C ASP A 38 -0.89 10.81 -14.27
N PRO A 39 -0.57 11.84 -15.07
CA PRO A 39 -0.84 13.22 -14.70
C PRO A 39 -2.33 13.51 -14.50
N LYS A 40 -3.20 12.95 -15.37
CA LYS A 40 -4.65 13.17 -15.26
C LYS A 40 -5.21 12.58 -13.97
N GLY A 41 -4.76 11.37 -13.62
CA GLY A 41 -5.11 10.72 -12.37
C GLY A 41 -4.62 11.49 -11.15
N GLY A 42 -3.40 12.02 -11.22
CA GLY A 42 -2.81 12.86 -10.16
C GLY A 42 -3.61 14.14 -9.93
N GLU A 43 -3.90 14.88 -10.99
CA GLU A 43 -4.70 16.13 -10.93
C GLU A 43 -6.11 15.88 -10.39
N GLU A 44 -6.77 14.81 -10.82
CA GLU A 44 -8.08 14.45 -10.29
C GLU A 44 -8.00 14.15 -8.78
N THR A 45 -6.94 13.50 -8.32
CA THR A 45 -6.73 13.27 -6.89
C THR A 45 -6.54 14.57 -6.12
N LEU A 46 -5.78 15.53 -6.66
CA LEU A 46 -5.65 16.87 -6.07
C LEU A 46 -7.00 17.57 -5.97
N ARG A 47 -7.80 17.53 -7.05
CA ARG A 47 -9.14 18.13 -7.06
C ARG A 47 -10.03 17.55 -5.96
N LEU A 48 -10.01 16.22 -5.79
CA LEU A 48 -10.79 15.54 -4.74
C LEU A 48 -10.29 15.87 -3.33
N VAL A 49 -8.97 15.96 -3.12
CA VAL A 49 -8.40 16.41 -1.84
C VAL A 49 -8.85 17.82 -1.53
N LYS A 50 -8.77 18.75 -2.48
CA LYS A 50 -9.20 20.15 -2.31
C LYS A 50 -10.68 20.26 -1.92
N GLN A 51 -11.54 19.40 -2.49
CA GLN A 51 -12.97 19.35 -2.13
C GLN A 51 -13.22 18.96 -0.67
N THR A 52 -12.27 18.30 -0.02
CA THR A 52 -12.37 17.98 1.42
C THR A 52 -11.81 19.08 2.33
N GLY A 53 -11.36 20.20 1.76
CA GLY A 53 -10.64 21.25 2.49
C GLY A 53 -9.19 20.88 2.80
N GLY A 54 -8.67 19.79 2.24
CA GLY A 54 -7.31 19.33 2.44
C GLY A 54 -6.29 19.99 1.50
N GLU A 55 -5.00 19.69 1.75
CA GLU A 55 -3.87 20.19 0.98
C GLU A 55 -3.09 19.04 0.37
N ALA A 56 -2.79 19.11 -0.93
CA ALA A 56 -1.94 18.14 -1.60
C ALA A 56 -1.15 18.75 -2.75
N VAL A 57 -0.04 18.12 -3.10
CA VAL A 57 0.73 18.38 -4.33
C VAL A 57 0.86 17.09 -5.13
N PHE A 58 0.91 17.21 -6.45
CA PHE A 58 1.17 16.10 -7.35
C PHE A 58 2.60 16.14 -7.87
N VAL A 59 3.24 14.98 -7.88
CA VAL A 59 4.58 14.79 -8.45
C VAL A 59 4.51 13.64 -9.47
N PRO A 60 4.72 13.93 -10.76
CA PRO A 60 4.74 12.89 -11.79
C PRO A 60 5.98 12.02 -11.60
N VAL A 61 5.79 10.72 -11.34
CA VAL A 61 6.88 9.79 -11.07
C VAL A 61 6.58 8.40 -11.62
N ASP A 62 7.59 7.80 -12.23
CA ASP A 62 7.64 6.37 -12.49
C ASP A 62 8.28 5.64 -11.29
N CYS A 63 7.49 4.92 -10.52
CA CYS A 63 7.97 4.21 -9.34
C CYS A 63 9.03 3.12 -9.64
N GLY A 64 9.23 2.73 -10.90
CA GLY A 64 10.32 1.85 -11.31
C GLY A 64 11.67 2.54 -11.45
N LYS A 65 11.70 3.88 -11.47
CA LYS A 65 12.92 4.69 -11.62
C LYS A 65 13.39 5.22 -10.27
N VAL A 66 14.62 4.90 -9.89
CA VAL A 66 15.22 5.32 -8.62
C VAL A 66 15.35 6.84 -8.52
N ALA A 67 15.67 7.50 -9.64
CA ALA A 67 15.76 8.97 -9.69
C ALA A 67 14.41 9.63 -9.37
N ASP A 68 13.31 9.09 -9.88
CA ASP A 68 11.97 9.63 -9.63
C ASP A 68 11.57 9.47 -8.16
N MET A 69 11.99 8.37 -7.51
CA MET A 69 11.77 8.18 -6.07
C MET A 69 12.54 9.21 -5.23
N ARG A 70 13.73 9.61 -5.67
CA ARG A 70 14.46 10.71 -5.05
C ARG A 70 13.72 12.04 -5.26
N THR A 71 13.35 12.35 -6.49
CA THR A 71 12.59 13.57 -6.84
C THR A 71 11.32 13.68 -6.01
N LEU A 72 10.57 12.58 -5.83
CA LEU A 72 9.35 12.56 -5.03
C LEU A 72 9.60 12.97 -3.56
N VAL A 73 10.66 12.45 -2.97
CA VAL A 73 11.03 12.79 -1.58
C VAL A 73 11.55 14.21 -1.49
N ASP A 74 12.44 14.62 -2.40
CA ASP A 74 13.03 15.96 -2.40
C ASP A 74 11.95 17.05 -2.62
N THR A 75 11.02 16.83 -3.55
CA THR A 75 9.86 17.73 -3.75
C THR A 75 8.98 17.80 -2.50
N THR A 76 8.80 16.69 -1.78
CA THR A 76 8.07 16.69 -0.50
C THR A 76 8.73 17.60 0.52
N MET A 77 10.06 17.52 0.62
CA MET A 77 10.83 18.35 1.55
C MET A 77 10.84 19.83 1.15
N GLN A 78 10.90 20.13 -0.14
CA GLN A 78 10.79 21.50 -0.65
C GLN A 78 9.41 22.11 -0.38
N SER A 79 8.34 21.32 -0.55
CA SER A 79 6.97 21.81 -0.38
C SER A 79 6.56 21.97 1.08
N TYR A 80 7.03 21.07 1.96
CA TYR A 80 6.48 20.95 3.32
C TYR A 80 7.53 20.92 4.44
N GLY A 81 8.80 20.86 4.13
CA GLY A 81 9.92 20.90 5.08
C GLY A 81 10.03 19.68 6.01
N ARG A 82 9.16 18.69 5.84
CA ARG A 82 9.10 17.48 6.70
C ARG A 82 8.46 16.30 6.00
N LEU A 83 8.74 15.10 6.50
CA LEU A 83 8.10 13.86 6.04
C LEU A 83 7.81 12.94 7.24
N ASN A 84 6.56 12.57 7.43
CA ASN A 84 6.11 11.75 8.55
C ASN A 84 5.61 10.36 8.11
N ILE A 85 5.04 10.26 6.91
CA ILE A 85 4.41 9.03 6.43
C ILE A 85 4.86 8.77 4.99
N LEU A 86 5.34 7.56 4.73
CA LEU A 86 5.57 7.06 3.37
C LEU A 86 4.70 5.82 3.15
N TRP A 87 3.72 5.91 2.26
CA TRP A 87 2.96 4.76 1.82
C TRP A 87 3.44 4.30 0.43
N ASN A 88 4.25 3.26 0.41
CA ASN A 88 4.66 2.55 -0.79
C ASN A 88 3.50 1.69 -1.28
N HIS A 89 2.63 2.28 -2.10
CA HIS A 89 1.41 1.65 -2.61
C HIS A 89 1.55 1.20 -4.06
N ALA A 90 2.46 1.80 -4.82
CA ALA A 90 2.68 1.46 -6.22
C ALA A 90 2.92 -0.03 -6.44
N GLY A 91 2.35 -0.54 -7.51
CA GLY A 91 2.53 -1.92 -7.93
C GLY A 91 1.83 -2.20 -9.24
N ILE A 92 2.32 -3.21 -9.93
CA ILE A 92 1.70 -3.75 -11.15
C ILE A 92 1.57 -5.28 -11.01
N PRO A 93 0.65 -5.91 -11.77
CA PRO A 93 0.61 -7.36 -11.89
C PRO A 93 1.96 -7.91 -12.39
N GLY A 94 2.30 -9.12 -11.97
CA GLY A 94 3.45 -9.81 -12.55
C GLY A 94 3.17 -10.27 -14.00
N PRO A 95 4.21 -10.50 -14.81
CA PRO A 95 4.12 -10.72 -16.25
C PRO A 95 3.65 -12.13 -16.63
N GLY A 96 2.83 -12.83 -16.01
CA GLY A 96 2.35 -14.14 -16.45
C GLY A 96 2.81 -15.32 -15.58
N THR A 97 2.83 -16.52 -16.18
CA THR A 97 3.29 -17.77 -15.55
C THR A 97 4.82 -17.86 -15.57
N LEU A 98 5.36 -18.93 -14.99
CA LEU A 98 6.81 -19.15 -15.01
C LEU A 98 7.34 -19.28 -16.44
N GLU A 99 6.61 -20.00 -17.29
CA GLU A 99 7.02 -20.33 -18.67
C GLU A 99 6.86 -19.15 -19.64
N THR A 100 5.95 -18.22 -19.34
CA THR A 100 5.61 -17.10 -20.24
C THR A 100 6.19 -15.77 -19.76
N THR A 101 7.05 -15.77 -18.76
CA THR A 101 7.63 -14.54 -18.21
C THR A 101 8.89 -14.17 -18.98
N GLU A 102 8.85 -13.06 -19.71
CA GLU A 102 10.00 -12.45 -20.37
C GLU A 102 10.81 -11.60 -19.39
N GLU A 103 12.14 -11.51 -19.63
CA GLU A 103 13.10 -10.83 -18.74
C GLU A 103 12.75 -9.36 -18.51
N GLU A 104 12.49 -8.60 -19.60
CA GLU A 104 12.17 -7.19 -19.46
C GLU A 104 10.89 -6.94 -18.67
N ALA A 105 9.90 -7.81 -18.85
CA ALA A 105 8.64 -7.72 -18.12
C ALA A 105 8.81 -8.09 -16.64
N PHE A 106 9.67 -9.07 -16.35
CA PHE A 106 10.07 -9.41 -14.98
C PHE A 106 10.80 -8.24 -14.32
N ASP A 107 11.80 -7.68 -14.98
CA ASP A 107 12.60 -6.56 -14.48
C ASP A 107 11.74 -5.33 -14.23
N ARG A 108 10.81 -5.02 -15.13
CA ARG A 108 9.85 -3.93 -14.95
C ARG A 108 8.97 -4.16 -13.72
N ALA A 109 8.46 -5.38 -13.56
CA ALA A 109 7.65 -5.73 -12.39
C ALA A 109 8.44 -5.63 -11.09
N MET A 110 9.67 -6.11 -11.05
CA MET A 110 10.55 -5.99 -9.89
C MET A 110 10.97 -4.55 -9.61
N ALA A 111 11.21 -3.76 -10.66
CA ALA A 111 11.54 -2.35 -10.54
C ALA A 111 10.44 -1.57 -9.82
N ILE A 112 9.17 -1.76 -10.21
CA ILE A 112 8.04 -1.04 -9.62
C ILE A 112 7.66 -1.64 -8.26
N ASN A 113 7.47 -2.96 -8.19
CA ASN A 113 6.90 -3.59 -6.98
C ASN A 113 7.88 -3.65 -5.80
N VAL A 114 9.21 -3.64 -6.06
CA VAL A 114 10.23 -3.86 -5.03
C VAL A 114 11.27 -2.74 -4.99
N LYS A 115 12.00 -2.52 -6.09
CA LYS A 115 13.13 -1.58 -6.13
C LYS A 115 12.68 -0.16 -5.79
N GLY A 116 11.58 0.32 -6.39
CA GLY A 116 11.02 1.65 -6.11
C GLY A 116 10.66 1.81 -4.64
N CYS A 117 9.97 0.84 -4.05
CA CYS A 117 9.60 0.85 -2.63
C CYS A 117 10.82 0.93 -1.71
N PHE A 118 11.88 0.15 -2.03
CA PHE A 118 13.11 0.16 -1.27
C PHE A 118 13.80 1.52 -1.32
N PHE A 119 13.98 2.10 -2.52
CA PHE A 119 14.68 3.37 -2.69
C PHE A 119 13.87 4.57 -2.21
N ALA A 120 12.54 4.58 -2.37
CA ALA A 120 11.69 5.59 -1.73
C ALA A 120 11.89 5.59 -0.20
N SER A 121 11.93 4.39 0.42
CA SER A 121 12.20 4.25 1.85
C SER A 121 13.60 4.73 2.22
N LYS A 122 14.63 4.37 1.42
CA LYS A 122 16.01 4.83 1.61
C LYS A 122 16.10 6.37 1.63
N PHE A 123 15.43 7.04 0.72
CA PHE A 123 15.48 8.51 0.64
C PHE A 123 14.62 9.19 1.70
N ALA A 124 13.51 8.59 2.12
CA ALA A 124 12.61 9.13 3.13
C ALA A 124 13.17 9.04 4.56
N VAL A 125 13.87 7.95 4.88
CA VAL A 125 14.35 7.65 6.26
C VAL A 125 15.17 8.76 6.89
N PRO A 126 16.15 9.40 6.23
CA PRO A 126 16.90 10.50 6.83
C PRO A 126 16.00 11.65 7.31
N TYR A 127 15.05 12.05 6.51
CA TYR A 127 14.09 13.13 6.83
C TYR A 127 13.11 12.74 7.93
N MET A 128 12.66 11.48 7.93
CA MET A 128 11.83 10.95 9.03
C MET A 128 12.59 10.96 10.36
N LYS A 129 13.89 10.61 10.36
CA LYS A 129 14.75 10.70 11.55
C LYS A 129 14.84 12.14 12.06
N GLN A 130 15.07 13.10 11.17
CA GLN A 130 15.10 14.54 11.51
C GLN A 130 13.75 15.04 12.06
N SER A 131 12.64 14.48 11.59
CA SER A 131 11.28 14.80 12.06
C SER A 131 10.91 14.11 13.39
N GLY A 132 11.83 13.38 14.03
CA GLY A 132 11.60 12.67 15.29
C GLY A 132 10.90 11.32 15.15
N GLY A 133 10.83 10.78 13.95
CA GLY A 133 10.24 9.47 13.65
C GLY A 133 9.16 9.56 12.57
N GLY A 134 8.45 8.45 12.36
CA GLY A 134 7.43 8.38 11.33
C GLY A 134 6.83 6.99 11.12
N ALA A 135 6.19 6.81 9.96
CA ALA A 135 5.63 5.53 9.58
C ALA A 135 5.87 5.22 8.10
N ILE A 136 6.33 4.01 7.82
CA ILE A 136 6.42 3.46 6.47
C ILE A 136 5.38 2.35 6.33
N LEU A 137 4.59 2.41 5.28
CA LEU A 137 3.59 1.40 4.95
C LEU A 137 3.90 0.83 3.57
N PHE A 138 3.92 -0.49 3.47
CA PHE A 138 4.00 -1.20 2.20
C PHE A 138 2.67 -1.83 1.84
N THR A 139 2.33 -1.83 0.56
CA THR A 139 1.20 -2.61 0.03
C THR A 139 1.74 -3.88 -0.62
N SER A 140 1.67 -4.97 0.13
CA SER A 140 1.89 -6.33 -0.36
C SER A 140 0.60 -6.89 -0.99
N SER A 141 0.31 -8.16 -0.81
CA SER A 141 -0.86 -8.87 -1.29
C SER A 141 -1.04 -10.18 -0.50
N VAL A 142 -2.25 -10.73 -0.54
CA VAL A 142 -2.44 -12.15 -0.13
C VAL A 142 -1.56 -13.10 -0.94
N SER A 143 -1.19 -12.73 -2.17
CA SER A 143 -0.24 -13.50 -3.01
C SER A 143 1.18 -13.51 -2.45
N GLY A 144 1.55 -12.53 -1.64
CA GLY A 144 2.83 -12.52 -0.92
C GLY A 144 2.85 -13.45 0.30
N LEU A 145 1.69 -13.95 0.75
CA LEU A 145 1.53 -14.79 1.93
C LEU A 145 1.21 -16.25 1.57
N ARG A 146 0.41 -16.44 0.51
CA ARG A 146 -0.13 -17.75 0.11
C ARG A 146 0.34 -18.19 -1.26
N ALA A 147 1.13 -17.34 -1.93
CA ALA A 147 1.53 -17.47 -3.32
C ALA A 147 0.34 -17.43 -4.30
N SER A 148 0.65 -17.29 -5.58
CA SER A 148 -0.30 -17.40 -6.69
C SER A 148 0.37 -18.19 -7.80
N PRO A 149 -0.20 -19.33 -8.24
CA PRO A 149 0.36 -20.11 -9.33
C PRO A 149 0.30 -19.36 -10.67
N TRP A 150 -0.62 -18.40 -10.79
CA TRP A 150 -0.83 -17.60 -12.01
C TRP A 150 0.12 -16.40 -12.15
N SER A 151 0.91 -16.10 -11.13
CA SER A 151 1.85 -14.99 -11.13
C SER A 151 2.97 -15.19 -10.10
N PRO A 152 3.92 -16.09 -10.37
CA PRO A 152 5.03 -16.39 -9.46
C PRO A 152 5.89 -15.17 -9.16
N SER A 153 6.21 -14.35 -10.17
CA SER A 153 6.99 -13.11 -10.03
C SER A 153 6.29 -12.06 -9.16
N TYR A 154 4.97 -11.96 -9.24
CA TYR A 154 4.19 -11.08 -8.35
C TYR A 154 4.21 -11.60 -6.90
N SER A 155 4.09 -12.90 -6.71
CA SER A 155 4.18 -13.52 -5.37
C SER A 155 5.58 -13.32 -4.76
N LEU A 156 6.64 -13.47 -5.56
CA LEU A 156 8.01 -13.16 -5.17
C LEU A 156 8.14 -11.69 -4.72
N ALA A 157 7.69 -10.75 -5.54
CA ALA A 157 7.77 -9.32 -5.24
C ALA A 157 6.99 -8.96 -3.95
N LYS A 158 5.75 -9.43 -3.84
CA LYS A 158 4.89 -9.11 -2.70
C LYS A 158 5.29 -9.85 -1.43
N GLY A 159 5.83 -11.07 -1.53
CA GLY A 159 6.47 -11.79 -0.43
C GLY A 159 7.73 -11.08 0.06
N GLY A 160 8.55 -10.60 -0.87
CA GLY A 160 9.73 -9.78 -0.58
C GLY A 160 9.40 -8.52 0.23
N LEU A 161 8.27 -7.84 -0.06
CA LEU A 161 7.82 -6.68 0.73
C LEU A 161 7.44 -7.05 2.17
N VAL A 162 6.88 -8.24 2.41
CA VAL A 162 6.59 -8.73 3.77
C VAL A 162 7.89 -8.88 4.55
N THR A 163 8.89 -9.54 3.96
CA THR A 163 10.20 -9.73 4.61
C THR A 163 10.95 -8.40 4.78
N LEU A 164 10.91 -7.52 3.78
CA LEU A 164 11.47 -6.16 3.87
C LEU A 164 10.85 -5.38 5.01
N THR A 165 9.53 -5.49 5.21
CA THR A 165 8.82 -4.85 6.32
C THR A 165 9.39 -5.29 7.66
N MET A 166 9.60 -6.61 7.86
CA MET A 166 10.19 -7.14 9.10
C MET A 166 11.61 -6.60 9.34
N SER A 167 12.43 -6.64 8.30
CA SER A 167 13.81 -6.15 8.37
C SER A 167 13.88 -4.67 8.72
N LEU A 168 13.13 -3.83 8.00
CA LEU A 168 13.12 -2.39 8.25
C LEU A 168 12.46 -2.02 9.58
N ALA A 169 11.46 -2.78 10.04
CA ALA A 169 10.84 -2.58 11.34
C ALA A 169 11.88 -2.71 12.47
N VAL A 170 12.71 -3.74 12.42
CA VAL A 170 13.80 -3.93 13.38
C VAL A 170 14.87 -2.83 13.23
N TYR A 171 15.32 -2.58 12.00
CA TYR A 171 16.40 -1.62 11.72
C TYR A 171 16.05 -0.19 12.13
N LEU A 172 14.78 0.24 11.95
CA LEU A 172 14.36 1.63 12.18
C LEU A 172 13.72 1.87 13.56
N ALA A 173 13.62 0.84 14.38
CA ALA A 173 13.04 0.91 15.72
C ALA A 173 13.66 1.99 16.62
N ALA A 174 14.98 2.04 16.66
CA ALA A 174 15.73 3.01 17.47
C ALA A 174 15.49 4.47 17.05
N HIS A 175 14.93 4.67 15.85
CA HIS A 175 14.65 6.00 15.29
C HIS A 175 13.18 6.40 15.38
N ASN A 176 12.36 5.66 16.15
CA ASN A 176 10.92 5.91 16.26
C ASN A 176 10.20 5.90 14.89
N ILE A 177 10.69 5.11 13.93
CA ILE A 177 10.04 4.90 12.63
C ILE A 177 9.38 3.52 12.65
N ARG A 178 8.07 3.49 12.53
CA ARG A 178 7.29 2.25 12.44
C ARG A 178 7.23 1.79 10.99
N VAL A 179 7.32 0.49 10.77
CA VAL A 179 7.21 -0.08 9.42
C VAL A 179 6.18 -1.20 9.42
N ASN A 180 5.25 -1.15 8.49
CA ASN A 180 4.15 -2.09 8.41
C ASN A 180 3.82 -2.46 6.96
N CYS A 181 3.04 -3.52 6.81
CA CYS A 181 2.62 -4.04 5.52
C CYS A 181 1.14 -4.40 5.55
N ILE A 182 0.40 -3.97 4.54
CA ILE A 182 -0.95 -4.46 4.29
C ILE A 182 -0.91 -5.51 3.18
N CYS A 183 -1.73 -6.55 3.33
CA CYS A 183 -1.83 -7.65 2.37
C CYS A 183 -3.26 -7.78 1.86
N PRO A 184 -3.70 -6.91 0.94
CA PRO A 184 -5.04 -6.95 0.40
C PRO A 184 -5.31 -8.24 -0.37
N GLY A 185 -6.56 -8.70 -0.33
CA GLY A 185 -7.14 -9.59 -1.31
C GLY A 185 -7.55 -8.84 -2.58
N SER A 186 -8.57 -9.34 -3.26
CA SER A 186 -9.13 -8.68 -4.43
C SER A 186 -9.86 -7.39 -4.01
N ILE A 187 -9.45 -6.26 -4.60
CA ILE A 187 -10.08 -4.95 -4.43
C ILE A 187 -10.60 -4.51 -5.79
N ASP A 188 -11.83 -3.98 -5.84
CA ASP A 188 -12.35 -3.37 -7.05
C ASP A 188 -11.56 -2.10 -7.37
N SER A 189 -10.67 -2.23 -8.33
CA SER A 189 -9.71 -1.20 -8.76
C SER A 189 -9.33 -1.43 -10.22
N PRO A 190 -8.69 -0.48 -10.90
CA PRO A 190 -8.17 -0.72 -12.25
C PRO A 190 -7.28 -1.96 -12.35
N MET A 191 -6.50 -2.26 -11.32
CA MET A 191 -5.57 -3.39 -11.30
C MET A 191 -6.28 -4.75 -11.38
N ILE A 192 -7.45 -4.94 -10.75
CA ILE A 192 -8.13 -6.23 -10.80
C ILE A 192 -8.56 -6.60 -12.22
N ARG A 193 -8.89 -5.60 -13.04
CA ARG A 193 -9.26 -5.80 -14.45
C ARG A 193 -8.09 -6.34 -15.26
N VAL A 194 -6.88 -5.87 -15.00
CA VAL A 194 -5.65 -6.38 -15.61
C VAL A 194 -5.34 -7.82 -15.15
N PHE A 195 -5.62 -8.16 -13.89
CA PHE A 195 -5.47 -9.53 -13.42
C PHE A 195 -6.46 -10.51 -14.05
N ILE A 196 -7.68 -10.05 -14.32
CA ILE A 196 -8.75 -10.88 -14.88
C ILE A 196 -8.55 -11.06 -16.38
N ASP A 197 -8.18 -10.02 -17.08
CA ASP A 197 -7.90 -10.05 -18.51
C ASP A 197 -6.52 -9.50 -18.83
N ARG A 198 -5.53 -10.35 -18.74
CA ARG A 198 -4.14 -10.02 -19.08
C ARG A 198 -3.91 -9.82 -20.57
N SER A 199 -4.76 -10.41 -21.38
CA SER A 199 -4.68 -10.31 -22.85
C SER A 199 -5.32 -9.03 -23.40
N GLY A 200 -6.15 -8.33 -22.58
CA GLY A 200 -6.86 -7.13 -23.00
C GLY A 200 -8.00 -7.39 -23.99
N ASN A 201 -8.45 -8.66 -24.11
CA ASN A 201 -9.50 -9.08 -25.06
C ASN A 201 -10.91 -8.72 -24.59
N LEU A 202 -11.12 -8.64 -23.27
CA LEU A 202 -12.42 -8.31 -22.70
C LEU A 202 -12.59 -6.79 -22.61
N LYS A 203 -13.74 -6.29 -23.06
CA LYS A 203 -14.08 -4.85 -23.02
C LYS A 203 -15.49 -4.63 -22.53
N GLY A 204 -15.74 -3.45 -21.98
CA GLY A 204 -17.07 -3.02 -21.54
C GLY A 204 -17.73 -4.02 -20.59
N GLU A 205 -18.96 -4.38 -20.88
CA GLU A 205 -19.77 -5.24 -20.02
C GLU A 205 -19.20 -6.65 -19.84
N ALA A 206 -18.52 -7.20 -20.84
CA ALA A 206 -17.89 -8.52 -20.74
C ALA A 206 -16.79 -8.54 -19.68
N LEU A 207 -15.95 -7.50 -19.59
CA LEU A 207 -14.94 -7.36 -18.56
C LEU A 207 -15.56 -7.19 -17.17
N GLU A 208 -16.57 -6.33 -17.05
CA GLU A 208 -17.25 -6.11 -15.76
C GLU A 208 -17.99 -7.36 -15.27
N ASN A 209 -18.55 -8.18 -16.19
CA ASN A 209 -19.10 -9.48 -15.86
C ASN A 209 -18.02 -10.44 -15.33
N ALA A 210 -16.87 -10.50 -15.99
CA ALA A 210 -15.75 -11.31 -15.54
C ALA A 210 -15.22 -10.87 -14.17
N VAL A 211 -15.21 -9.56 -13.87
CA VAL A 211 -14.90 -9.01 -12.55
C VAL A 211 -15.92 -9.48 -11.51
N ARG A 212 -17.22 -9.42 -11.83
CA ARG A 212 -18.29 -9.90 -10.95
C ARG A 212 -18.20 -11.41 -10.67
N GLU A 213 -17.93 -12.21 -11.69
CA GLU A 213 -17.77 -13.66 -11.53
C GLU A 213 -16.52 -14.04 -10.73
N ASN A 214 -15.42 -13.30 -10.92
CA ASN A 214 -14.25 -13.49 -10.08
C ASN A 214 -14.52 -13.13 -8.62
N ALA A 215 -15.35 -12.10 -8.37
CA ALA A 215 -15.80 -11.73 -7.03
C ALA A 215 -16.52 -12.87 -6.32
N LYS A 216 -17.36 -13.62 -7.03
CA LYS A 216 -18.09 -14.78 -6.48
C LYS A 216 -17.19 -15.95 -6.10
N LYS A 217 -16.01 -16.07 -6.75
CA LYS A 217 -15.01 -17.12 -6.46
C LYS A 217 -14.14 -16.79 -5.25
N ALA A 218 -14.13 -15.54 -4.80
CA ALA A 218 -13.54 -15.18 -3.53
C ALA A 218 -14.35 -15.84 -2.38
N PRO A 219 -13.70 -16.21 -1.23
CA PRO A 219 -14.47 -16.65 -0.06
C PRO A 219 -15.58 -15.63 0.24
N PRO A 220 -16.72 -16.00 0.87
CA PRO A 220 -18.00 -15.29 0.86
C PRO A 220 -18.02 -13.87 1.43
N GLU A 221 -17.01 -13.12 1.17
CA GLU A 221 -16.86 -11.73 1.55
C GLU A 221 -16.71 -10.87 0.29
N PRO A 222 -17.49 -9.78 0.13
CA PRO A 222 -17.46 -8.93 -1.05
C PRO A 222 -16.09 -8.29 -1.26
N TYR A 223 -15.76 -7.96 -2.51
CA TYR A 223 -14.57 -7.15 -2.82
C TYR A 223 -14.57 -5.84 -2.03
N GLY A 224 -13.45 -5.50 -1.41
CA GLY A 224 -13.24 -4.17 -0.87
C GLY A 224 -13.34 -3.14 -1.99
N GLN A 225 -14.27 -2.20 -1.89
CA GLN A 225 -14.34 -1.08 -2.81
C GLN A 225 -13.38 0.03 -2.35
N ALA A 226 -12.58 0.55 -3.26
CA ALA A 226 -11.73 1.72 -3.01
C ALA A 226 -12.58 3.02 -3.01
N ARG A 227 -13.59 3.10 -2.12
CA ARG A 227 -14.45 4.28 -1.98
C ARG A 227 -14.22 4.92 -0.61
N GLY A 228 -13.85 6.20 -0.62
CA GLY A 228 -13.57 6.99 0.58
C GLY A 228 -14.76 7.28 1.51
N ASN A 229 -15.95 6.73 1.25
CA ASN A 229 -17.18 7.06 1.98
C ASN A 229 -17.87 5.88 2.67
N ARG A 230 -17.25 4.69 2.77
CA ARG A 230 -17.86 3.57 3.51
C ARG A 230 -17.12 3.30 4.83
N PRO A 231 -17.86 2.95 5.91
CA PRO A 231 -17.24 2.56 7.17
C PRO A 231 -16.36 1.31 7.00
N ALA A 232 -15.36 1.18 7.84
CA ALA A 232 -14.36 0.12 7.80
C ALA A 232 -14.93 -1.32 7.81
N SER A 233 -16.15 -1.49 8.31
CA SER A 233 -16.91 -2.76 8.31
C SER A 233 -17.33 -3.25 6.92
N SER A 234 -17.18 -2.44 5.86
CA SER A 234 -17.61 -2.78 4.51
C SER A 234 -16.51 -3.31 3.59
N PHE A 235 -15.34 -3.67 4.14
CA PHE A 235 -14.21 -4.25 3.39
C PHE A 235 -13.92 -5.70 3.83
N PRO A 236 -14.73 -6.67 3.44
CA PRO A 236 -14.44 -8.07 3.67
C PRO A 236 -13.43 -8.52 2.61
N GLY A 237 -12.40 -9.21 2.95
CA GLY A 237 -11.36 -9.68 2.01
C GLY A 237 -9.94 -9.24 2.39
N LEU A 238 -9.81 -8.42 3.41
CA LEU A 238 -8.52 -8.09 4.01
C LEU A 238 -8.13 -9.16 5.03
N ARG A 239 -7.39 -10.18 4.62
CA ARG A 239 -6.67 -11.01 5.57
C ARG A 239 -5.42 -10.24 5.99
N ARG A 240 -5.35 -9.93 7.28
CA ARG A 240 -4.34 -9.08 7.89
C ARG A 240 -3.13 -9.91 8.27
N ILE A 241 -1.95 -9.44 7.89
CA ILE A 241 -0.73 -9.71 8.64
C ILE A 241 -0.16 -8.34 8.96
N PHE A 242 -0.14 -8.01 10.24
CA PHE A 242 0.55 -6.85 10.76
C PHE A 242 1.87 -7.32 11.36
N ILE A 243 2.95 -6.78 10.86
CA ILE A 243 4.26 -6.93 11.47
C ILE A 243 4.55 -5.61 12.15
N HIS A 244 4.53 -5.63 13.48
CA HIS A 244 4.70 -4.44 14.29
C HIS A 244 6.03 -4.47 15.03
N ASN A 245 6.67 -3.31 15.08
CA ASN A 245 7.85 -3.09 15.89
C ASN A 245 7.56 -2.17 17.08
N ARG A 246 7.76 -2.66 18.29
CA ARG A 246 8.02 -1.89 19.51
C ARG A 246 9.36 -2.32 20.06
N SER A 247 10.33 -1.46 19.96
CA SER A 247 11.71 -1.64 20.35
C SER A 247 11.95 -1.50 21.84
N ARG A 248 11.47 -2.33 22.70
CA ARG A 248 11.98 -2.39 24.10
C ARG A 248 11.78 -3.72 24.82
N ARG A 249 11.29 -4.79 24.20
CA ARG A 249 11.23 -6.11 24.85
C ARG A 249 11.55 -7.25 23.88
N PRO A 250 12.20 -8.35 24.32
CA PRO A 250 12.50 -9.49 23.47
C PRO A 250 11.22 -10.14 22.97
N HIS A 251 11.19 -10.41 21.69
CA HIS A 251 10.04 -10.84 20.93
C HIS A 251 9.73 -12.32 21.17
N ARG A 252 8.50 -12.66 21.53
CA ARG A 252 8.02 -14.04 21.56
C ARG A 252 7.10 -14.28 20.35
N TRP A 253 7.51 -15.20 19.49
CA TRP A 253 6.67 -15.75 18.44
C TRP A 253 5.72 -16.80 19.02
N ARG A 254 4.43 -16.74 18.69
CA ARG A 254 3.47 -17.78 19.03
C ARG A 254 2.87 -18.37 17.76
N LYS A 255 2.80 -19.70 17.67
CA LYS A 255 2.01 -20.41 16.66
C LYS A 255 0.53 -20.35 17.05
N ASN A 256 -0.35 -19.91 16.13
CA ASN A 256 -1.79 -20.09 16.31
C ASN A 256 -2.20 -21.54 15.95
N ARG A 257 -3.47 -21.90 16.23
CA ARG A 257 -4.03 -23.25 15.95
C ARG A 257 -3.96 -23.68 14.46
N GLN A 258 -3.64 -22.77 13.56
CA GLN A 258 -3.51 -23.01 12.10
C GLN A 258 -2.04 -23.07 11.67
N GLY A 259 -1.08 -23.12 12.60
CA GLY A 259 0.34 -23.22 12.28
C GLY A 259 1.01 -21.94 11.82
N LEU A 260 0.30 -20.81 11.78
CA LEU A 260 0.85 -19.50 11.42
C LEU A 260 1.55 -18.85 12.62
N MET A 261 2.72 -18.27 12.39
CA MET A 261 3.42 -17.44 13.37
C MET A 261 2.76 -16.05 13.40
N VAL A 262 2.08 -15.75 14.50
CA VAL A 262 1.36 -14.49 14.71
C VAL A 262 2.10 -13.65 15.75
N TYR A 263 2.27 -12.37 15.45
CA TYR A 263 2.87 -11.40 16.36
C TYR A 263 1.77 -10.77 17.23
N SER A 264 1.87 -10.93 18.55
CA SER A 264 0.93 -10.32 19.48
C SER A 264 1.43 -8.94 19.90
N HIS A 265 0.76 -7.92 19.54
CA HIS A 265 0.72 -6.52 20.00
C HIS A 265 0.89 -5.50 18.86
N CYS A 266 -0.23 -5.00 18.41
CA CYS A 266 -0.31 -3.83 17.57
C CYS A 266 -0.75 -2.62 18.40
N PRO A 267 -0.10 -1.46 18.39
CA PRO A 267 -0.62 -0.28 19.06
C PRO A 267 -1.91 0.19 18.42
N GLN A 268 -2.83 0.64 19.26
CA GLN A 268 -4.15 1.12 18.90
C GLN A 268 -4.12 2.24 17.83
N GLU A 269 -3.15 3.14 17.92
CA GLU A 269 -2.94 4.25 16.99
C GLU A 269 -2.63 3.86 15.55
N PHE A 270 -2.02 2.68 15.33
CA PHE A 270 -1.71 2.21 13.98
C PHE A 270 -2.90 1.47 13.35
N LEU A 271 -3.63 0.74 14.15
CA LEU A 271 -4.88 0.13 13.75
C LEU A 271 -5.89 1.20 13.35
N GLU A 272 -5.86 2.34 14.01
CA GLU A 272 -6.62 3.53 13.65
C GLU A 272 -6.16 4.12 12.30
N THR A 273 -4.86 4.11 12.00
CA THR A 273 -4.36 4.55 10.68
C THR A 273 -4.80 3.60 9.55
N CYS A 274 -4.85 2.29 9.80
CA CYS A 274 -5.39 1.33 8.85
C CYS A 274 -6.92 1.38 8.76
N ALA A 275 -7.63 1.71 9.86
CA ALA A 275 -9.05 1.99 9.86
C ALA A 275 -9.39 3.26 9.09
N ILE A 276 -8.51 4.29 9.11
CA ILE A 276 -8.61 5.48 8.26
C ILE A 276 -8.60 5.13 6.78
N LEU A 277 -7.81 4.13 6.39
CA LEU A 277 -7.72 3.70 5.00
C LEU A 277 -8.97 2.94 4.52
N GLY A 278 -9.96 2.72 5.39
CA GLY A 278 -11.07 1.83 5.07
C GLY A 278 -10.61 0.38 4.79
N LEU A 279 -9.36 0.08 5.15
CA LEU A 279 -8.67 -1.17 4.88
C LEU A 279 -8.78 -2.16 6.05
N VAL A 280 -9.36 -1.71 7.16
CA VAL A 280 -9.46 -2.48 8.41
C VAL A 280 -10.84 -2.27 9.04
N SER A 281 -11.65 -3.32 9.20
CA SER A 281 -12.87 -3.27 10.03
C SER A 281 -12.51 -3.05 11.50
N ALA A 282 -13.37 -2.38 12.26
CA ALA A 282 -13.21 -2.15 13.69
C ALA A 282 -12.93 -3.46 14.45
N PHE A 283 -12.10 -3.37 15.48
CA PHE A 283 -11.53 -4.46 16.24
C PHE A 283 -12.57 -5.33 16.94
N ASP A 284 -12.34 -6.63 16.87
CA ASP A 284 -12.70 -7.55 17.94
C ASP A 284 -11.51 -7.56 18.96
N THR A 285 -11.71 -6.96 20.10
CA THR A 285 -10.70 -6.84 21.18
C THR A 285 -10.58 -8.08 22.05
N ASN A 286 -11.17 -9.21 21.63
CA ASN A 286 -11.15 -10.47 22.34
C ASN A 286 -10.19 -11.47 21.70
N TYR A 287 -8.89 -11.33 21.95
CA TYR A 287 -7.91 -12.42 21.92
C TYR A 287 -6.80 -12.18 22.97
#